data_8ff653178304afca36059b970e8a091a
#
_entry.id   8ff653178304afca36059b970e8a091a
#
_cell.length_a   1.000
_cell.length_b   1.000
_cell.length_c   1.000
_cell.angle_alpha   90.00
_cell.angle_beta   90.00
_cell.angle_gamma   90.00
#
_symmetry.space_group_name_H-M   'P 1'
#
loop_
_entity.id
_entity.type
_entity.pdbx_description
1 polymer ?
#
loop_
_entity_poly.entity_id
_entity_poly.type
_entity_poly.pdbx_seq_one_letter_code
_entity_poly.pdbx_strand_id
1 'polypeptide(L)'
;MNCIKQILFLALGAGILSSCSTGTPELSGLSPQAQAEIIKNYGGIYKVGNPYKIAGKWYYPKEDYSYSEVGTASWYGEDFNGKPTANGERYNMNTLTAAHRTLPLPSIVRVTNLQNGRSIILRVNDRGPYVKDRIIDLSKRGAQLLGYMGQGTTRVKVEVLPKESKALKEALLNLSSAKGKALAANATPAPSLYESSAERIEIS
;
A
#
# COMPACT_ATOMS: atom_id res chain seq x y z
N MET A 1 -0.98 75.40 -19.92
CA MET A 1 0.36 75.26 -20.53
C MET A 1 1.06 74.07 -19.87
N ASN A 2 1.57 73.20 -20.72
CA ASN A 2 2.43 72.04 -20.48
C ASN A 2 1.74 70.70 -20.10
N CYS A 3 1.55 70.07 -21.11
CA CYS A 3 1.70 68.74 -21.64
C CYS A 3 2.88 67.95 -21.05
N ILE A 4 2.65 66.79 -20.40
CA ILE A 4 3.69 65.77 -20.27
C ILE A 4 3.01 64.38 -20.36
N LYS A 5 3.35 63.73 -21.41
CA LYS A 5 3.35 62.37 -21.92
C LYS A 5 3.06 61.24 -20.91
N GLN A 6 2.04 60.47 -21.32
CA GLN A 6 1.81 59.10 -20.94
C GLN A 6 2.98 58.21 -21.36
N ILE A 7 3.44 57.37 -20.46
CA ILE A 7 4.19 56.17 -20.79
C ILE A 7 3.40 54.97 -20.29
N LEU A 8 2.89 54.26 -21.23
CA LEU A 8 2.13 53.00 -21.10
C LEU A 8 3.14 51.86 -20.80
N PHE A 9 3.13 51.32 -19.59
CA PHE A 9 3.83 50.07 -19.31
C PHE A 9 2.79 48.96 -19.24
N LEU A 10 2.72 48.16 -20.32
CA LEU A 10 2.05 46.87 -20.35
C LEU A 10 2.92 45.91 -19.51
N ALA A 11 2.49 45.58 -18.30
CA ALA A 11 2.99 44.47 -17.56
C ALA A 11 2.08 43.26 -17.81
N LEU A 12 2.53 42.34 -18.66
CA LEU A 12 1.97 41.00 -18.78
C LEU A 12 2.21 40.29 -17.44
N GLY A 13 1.23 40.29 -16.55
CA GLY A 13 1.19 39.45 -15.37
C GLY A 13 0.74 38.05 -15.76
N ALA A 14 1.68 37.15 -16.03
CA ALA A 14 1.37 35.73 -16.09
C ALA A 14 1.00 35.28 -14.67
N GLY A 15 -0.29 35.21 -14.40
CA GLY A 15 -0.85 34.61 -13.18
C GLY A 15 -0.53 33.12 -13.16
N ILE A 16 0.46 32.74 -12.39
CA ILE A 16 0.69 31.33 -12.02
C ILE A 16 -0.44 30.98 -11.04
N LEU A 17 -1.50 30.38 -11.57
CA LEU A 17 -2.48 29.67 -10.75
C LEU A 17 -1.78 28.47 -10.11
N SER A 18 -1.24 28.68 -8.91
CA SER A 18 -0.78 27.59 -8.04
C SER A 18 -2.02 26.81 -7.60
N SER A 19 -2.38 25.81 -8.39
CA SER A 19 -3.35 24.80 -8.02
C SER A 19 -2.73 23.98 -6.89
N CYS A 20 -3.10 24.28 -5.65
CA CYS A 20 -2.86 23.40 -4.51
C CYS A 20 -3.71 22.14 -4.72
N SER A 21 -3.21 21.21 -5.53
CA SER A 21 -3.71 19.86 -5.60
C SER A 21 -3.30 19.16 -4.30
N THR A 22 -4.25 19.04 -3.36
CA THR A 22 -4.16 18.14 -2.21
C THR A 22 -4.42 16.70 -2.63
N GLY A 23 -3.85 16.30 -3.77
CA GLY A 23 -3.88 14.93 -4.26
C GLY A 23 -2.79 14.14 -3.57
N THR A 24 -3.16 13.02 -2.93
CA THR A 24 -2.20 11.93 -2.66
C THR A 24 -1.46 11.63 -3.96
N PRO A 25 -0.12 11.50 -3.96
CA PRO A 25 0.62 11.25 -5.19
C PRO A 25 0.10 9.98 -5.85
N GLU A 26 -0.47 10.12 -7.04
CA GLU A 26 -0.84 8.97 -7.87
C GLU A 26 0.44 8.22 -8.23
N LEU A 27 0.54 6.97 -7.79
CA LEU A 27 1.67 6.09 -8.11
C LEU A 27 1.90 5.98 -9.63
N SER A 28 0.85 6.14 -10.43
CA SER A 28 0.89 6.07 -11.89
C SER A 28 1.60 7.24 -12.58
N GLY A 29 1.77 8.37 -11.90
CA GLY A 29 2.49 9.55 -12.42
C GLY A 29 3.94 9.64 -12.00
N LEU A 30 4.39 8.73 -11.12
CA LEU A 30 5.77 8.72 -10.62
C LEU A 30 6.71 7.94 -11.54
N SER A 31 7.97 8.40 -11.63
CA SER A 31 9.02 7.63 -12.31
C SER A 31 9.19 6.25 -11.67
N PRO A 32 9.66 5.22 -12.40
CA PRO A 32 9.93 3.91 -11.83
C PRO A 32 10.85 3.94 -10.60
N GLN A 33 11.80 4.88 -10.56
CA GLN A 33 12.70 5.07 -9.42
C GLN A 33 11.96 5.60 -8.19
N ALA A 34 11.07 6.60 -8.36
CA ALA A 34 10.26 7.14 -7.28
C ALA A 34 9.27 6.10 -6.74
N GLN A 35 8.69 5.28 -7.61
CA GLN A 35 7.85 4.16 -7.22
C GLN A 35 8.65 3.13 -6.40
N ALA A 36 9.86 2.76 -6.85
CA ALA A 36 10.74 1.83 -6.16
C ALA A 36 11.17 2.35 -4.77
N GLU A 37 11.43 3.64 -4.64
CA GLU A 37 11.81 4.25 -3.37
C GLU A 37 10.65 4.27 -2.38
N ILE A 38 9.44 4.62 -2.83
CA ILE A 38 8.22 4.52 -2.03
C ILE A 38 8.02 3.09 -1.52
N ILE A 39 8.15 2.10 -2.41
CA ILE A 39 7.97 0.68 -2.08
C ILE A 39 9.06 0.18 -1.13
N LYS A 40 10.31 0.58 -1.32
CA LYS A 40 11.44 0.27 -0.43
C LYS A 40 11.19 0.76 0.99
N ASN A 41 10.57 1.92 1.14
CA ASN A 41 10.24 2.52 2.43
C ASN A 41 9.06 1.84 3.14
N TYR A 42 8.20 1.11 2.42
CA TYR A 42 7.07 0.40 3.03
C TYR A 42 7.46 -0.97 3.61
N GLY A 43 8.55 -1.59 3.14
CA GLY A 43 9.12 -2.82 3.71
C GLY A 43 8.27 -4.09 3.58
N GLY A 44 7.13 -4.04 2.88
CA GLY A 44 6.21 -5.16 2.73
C GLY A 44 6.39 -5.94 1.44
N ILE A 45 5.84 -7.15 1.40
CA ILE A 45 5.81 -8.01 0.21
C ILE A 45 4.39 -8.09 -0.38
N TYR A 46 4.31 -8.39 -1.68
CA TYR A 46 3.03 -8.78 -2.28
C TYR A 46 2.68 -10.22 -1.91
N LYS A 47 1.45 -10.46 -1.46
CA LYS A 47 0.91 -11.79 -1.20
C LYS A 47 -0.62 -11.80 -1.30
N VAL A 48 -1.18 -12.88 -1.81
CA VAL A 48 -2.61 -13.18 -1.68
C VAL A 48 -2.87 -13.85 -0.34
N GLY A 49 -2.04 -14.81 0.02
CA GLY A 49 -2.17 -15.62 1.23
C GLY A 49 -3.04 -16.86 1.02
N ASN A 50 -2.85 -17.84 1.89
CA ASN A 50 -3.63 -19.08 1.89
C ASN A 50 -4.98 -18.87 2.60
N PRO A 51 -5.98 -19.73 2.35
CA PRO A 51 -7.18 -19.80 3.18
C PRO A 51 -6.80 -19.96 4.65
N TYR A 52 -7.54 -19.28 5.52
CA TYR A 52 -7.30 -19.35 6.96
C TYR A 52 -8.61 -19.34 7.75
N LYS A 53 -8.58 -19.84 8.98
CA LYS A 53 -9.77 -19.99 9.85
C LYS A 53 -9.58 -19.20 11.14
N ILE A 54 -10.57 -18.35 11.47
CA ILE A 54 -10.62 -17.60 12.73
C ILE A 54 -12.00 -17.79 13.35
N ALA A 55 -12.06 -18.14 14.62
CA ALA A 55 -13.30 -18.35 15.38
C ALA A 55 -14.32 -19.23 14.63
N GLY A 56 -13.84 -20.33 14.02
CA GLY A 56 -14.69 -21.28 13.27
C GLY A 56 -15.04 -20.85 11.84
N LYS A 57 -14.81 -19.61 11.43
CA LYS A 57 -15.11 -19.08 10.09
C LYS A 57 -13.90 -19.13 9.18
N TRP A 58 -14.09 -19.68 7.96
CA TRP A 58 -13.07 -19.69 6.92
C TRP A 58 -13.07 -18.38 6.13
N TYR A 59 -11.86 -17.92 5.77
CA TYR A 59 -11.60 -16.79 4.89
C TYR A 59 -10.74 -17.26 3.72
N TYR A 60 -11.10 -16.86 2.51
CA TYR A 60 -10.46 -17.27 1.26
C TYR A 60 -9.89 -16.04 0.55
N PRO A 61 -8.62 -15.64 0.84
CA PRO A 61 -7.99 -14.55 0.11
C PRO A 61 -7.89 -14.86 -1.38
N LYS A 62 -8.21 -13.87 -2.21
CA LYS A 62 -8.14 -13.97 -3.67
C LYS A 62 -7.88 -12.61 -4.30
N GLU A 63 -7.35 -12.61 -5.53
CA GLU A 63 -7.33 -11.41 -6.34
C GLU A 63 -8.76 -11.09 -6.79
N ASP A 64 -9.26 -9.94 -6.36
CA ASP A 64 -10.59 -9.44 -6.71
C ASP A 64 -10.50 -7.93 -6.97
N TYR A 65 -10.20 -7.58 -8.21
CA TYR A 65 -10.09 -6.19 -8.64
C TYR A 65 -11.43 -5.51 -8.91
N SER A 66 -12.53 -6.28 -8.88
CA SER A 66 -13.91 -5.78 -8.97
C SER A 66 -14.57 -5.57 -7.61
N TYR A 67 -13.83 -5.84 -6.52
CA TYR A 67 -14.37 -5.77 -5.17
C TYR A 67 -14.99 -4.41 -4.87
N SER A 68 -16.25 -4.44 -4.47
CA SER A 68 -17.02 -3.29 -3.99
C SER A 68 -18.03 -3.79 -2.97
N GLU A 69 -17.89 -3.37 -1.71
CA GLU A 69 -18.77 -3.81 -0.62
C GLU A 69 -19.15 -2.64 0.30
N VAL A 70 -20.38 -2.70 0.80
CA VAL A 70 -20.88 -1.79 1.84
C VAL A 70 -20.97 -2.52 3.16
N GLY A 71 -20.34 -1.99 4.19
CA GLY A 71 -20.34 -2.61 5.50
C GLY A 71 -19.87 -1.68 6.61
N THR A 72 -19.58 -2.23 7.77
CA THR A 72 -19.09 -1.47 8.92
C THR A 72 -17.57 -1.42 8.90
N ALA A 73 -17.01 -0.21 9.02
CA ALA A 73 -15.61 0.03 9.31
C ALA A 73 -15.40 0.31 10.80
N SER A 74 -14.24 -0.07 11.29
CA SER A 74 -13.69 0.36 12.57
C SER A 74 -12.26 0.87 12.35
N TRP A 75 -11.52 1.14 13.40
CA TRP A 75 -10.10 1.48 13.32
C TRP A 75 -9.33 0.85 14.48
N TYR A 76 -8.06 0.58 14.25
CA TYR A 76 -7.18 -0.01 15.23
C TYR A 76 -6.18 1.03 15.76
N GLY A 77 -6.02 1.03 17.08
CA GLY A 77 -5.40 2.11 17.83
C GLY A 77 -3.91 1.91 18.12
N GLU A 78 -3.47 2.56 19.18
CA GLU A 78 -2.07 2.73 19.56
C GLU A 78 -1.39 1.42 19.94
N ASP A 79 -2.12 0.46 20.50
CA ASP A 79 -1.59 -0.85 20.94
C ASP A 79 -0.97 -1.69 19.79
N PHE A 80 -1.32 -1.39 18.55
CA PHE A 80 -0.79 -2.04 17.37
C PHE A 80 0.38 -1.30 16.73
N ASN A 81 0.65 -0.06 17.15
CA ASN A 81 1.68 0.78 16.53
C ASN A 81 3.06 0.13 16.62
N GLY A 82 3.78 0.07 15.49
CA GLY A 82 5.08 -0.58 15.38
C GLY A 82 5.06 -2.11 15.23
N LYS A 83 3.90 -2.78 15.42
CA LYS A 83 3.80 -4.23 15.22
C LYS A 83 3.82 -4.60 13.72
N PRO A 84 4.31 -5.80 13.38
CA PRO A 84 4.31 -6.25 11.99
C PRO A 84 2.88 -6.51 11.49
N THR A 85 2.61 -6.09 10.27
CA THR A 85 1.38 -6.38 9.54
C THR A 85 1.49 -7.71 8.79
N ALA A 86 0.38 -8.21 8.24
CA ALA A 86 0.36 -9.50 7.56
C ALA A 86 1.22 -9.55 6.29
N ASN A 87 1.54 -8.43 5.65
CA ASN A 87 2.47 -8.40 4.51
C ASN A 87 3.92 -8.06 4.89
N GLY A 88 4.23 -7.93 6.19
CA GLY A 88 5.58 -7.69 6.71
C GLY A 88 5.94 -6.21 6.91
N GLU A 89 5.05 -5.27 6.60
CA GLU A 89 5.25 -3.87 6.96
C GLU A 89 5.13 -3.69 8.48
N ARG A 90 5.63 -2.57 9.00
CA ARG A 90 5.32 -2.15 10.37
C ARG A 90 4.10 -1.23 10.36
N TYR A 91 3.12 -1.55 11.18
CA TYR A 91 1.95 -0.69 11.33
C TYR A 91 2.36 0.67 11.88
N ASN A 92 1.93 1.72 11.18
CA ASN A 92 2.05 3.11 11.62
C ASN A 92 0.66 3.74 11.62
N MET A 93 0.15 4.06 12.81
CA MET A 93 -1.19 4.62 13.00
C MET A 93 -1.40 5.98 12.30
N ASN A 94 -0.32 6.67 11.91
CA ASN A 94 -0.36 7.97 11.25
C ASN A 94 -0.33 7.89 9.71
N THR A 95 -0.25 6.68 9.14
CA THR A 95 -0.31 6.45 7.68
C THR A 95 -1.69 6.00 7.23
N LEU A 96 -1.99 6.13 5.93
CA LEU A 96 -3.27 5.70 5.36
C LEU A 96 -3.21 4.22 4.98
N THR A 97 -3.45 3.35 5.97
CA THR A 97 -3.48 1.90 5.80
C THR A 97 -4.74 1.29 6.40
N ALA A 98 -5.00 0.03 6.03
CA ALA A 98 -6.12 -0.73 6.57
C ALA A 98 -5.84 -2.24 6.60
N ALA A 99 -6.64 -2.95 7.40
CA ALA A 99 -6.77 -4.40 7.40
C ALA A 99 -8.04 -4.83 6.66
N HIS A 100 -7.91 -5.84 5.79
CA HIS A 100 -9.02 -6.46 5.07
C HIS A 100 -8.86 -7.99 5.04
N ARG A 101 -10.01 -8.70 5.08
CA ARG A 101 -10.01 -10.15 5.27
C ARG A 101 -9.44 -10.92 4.08
N THR A 102 -9.77 -10.53 2.85
CA THR A 102 -9.56 -11.37 1.67
C THR A 102 -8.85 -10.71 0.50
N LEU A 103 -8.75 -9.38 0.45
CA LEU A 103 -8.03 -8.69 -0.62
C LEU A 103 -6.55 -9.04 -0.64
N PRO A 104 -5.88 -9.04 -1.79
CA PRO A 104 -4.42 -9.13 -1.86
C PRO A 104 -3.73 -8.06 -1.02
N LEU A 105 -2.56 -8.36 -0.50
CA LEU A 105 -1.74 -7.44 0.26
C LEU A 105 -0.44 -7.13 -0.50
N PRO A 106 -0.17 -5.84 -0.78
CA PRO A 106 -1.08 -4.72 -0.61
C PRO A 106 -2.10 -4.60 -1.75
N SER A 107 -3.24 -3.96 -1.45
CA SER A 107 -4.21 -3.46 -2.43
C SER A 107 -4.50 -1.99 -2.17
N ILE A 108 -4.80 -1.23 -3.20
CA ILE A 108 -5.24 0.16 -3.09
C ILE A 108 -6.76 0.20 -3.16
N VAL A 109 -7.37 0.81 -2.17
CA VAL A 109 -8.84 0.93 -2.07
C VAL A 109 -9.27 2.36 -1.84
N ARG A 110 -10.45 2.71 -2.36
CA ARG A 110 -11.22 3.87 -1.94
C ARG A 110 -12.16 3.45 -0.83
N VAL A 111 -12.19 4.21 0.26
CA VAL A 111 -13.15 4.04 1.35
C VAL A 111 -13.96 5.31 1.47
N THR A 112 -15.27 5.19 1.37
CA THR A 112 -16.23 6.31 1.48
C THR A 112 -17.08 6.11 2.72
N ASN A 113 -17.07 7.08 3.63
CA ASN A 113 -17.99 7.11 4.78
C ASN A 113 -19.38 7.55 4.30
N LEU A 114 -20.34 6.64 4.38
CA LEU A 114 -21.70 6.86 3.88
C LEU A 114 -22.54 7.79 4.75
N GLN A 115 -22.09 8.12 5.97
CA GLN A 115 -22.78 9.06 6.86
C GLN A 115 -22.48 10.53 6.54
N ASN A 116 -21.28 10.82 6.03
CA ASN A 116 -20.84 12.20 5.79
C ASN A 116 -20.28 12.46 4.39
N GLY A 117 -20.23 11.44 3.50
CA GLY A 117 -19.76 11.53 2.12
C GLY A 117 -18.23 11.67 1.96
N ARG A 118 -17.46 11.73 3.05
CA ARG A 118 -15.98 11.80 2.97
C ARG A 118 -15.41 10.53 2.38
N SER A 119 -14.39 10.69 1.53
CA SER A 119 -13.73 9.57 0.86
C SER A 119 -12.22 9.74 0.92
N ILE A 120 -11.51 8.64 1.13
CA ILE A 120 -10.05 8.58 1.09
C ILE A 120 -9.58 7.37 0.29
N ILE A 121 -8.37 7.47 -0.25
CA ILE A 121 -7.66 6.35 -0.84
C ILE A 121 -6.60 5.89 0.16
N LEU A 122 -6.51 4.58 0.38
CA LEU A 122 -5.56 3.99 1.31
C LEU A 122 -5.08 2.62 0.83
N ARG A 123 -4.03 2.13 1.48
CA ARG A 123 -3.45 0.82 1.20
C ARG A 123 -3.89 -0.23 2.23
N VAL A 124 -4.44 -1.32 1.75
CA VAL A 124 -4.69 -2.52 2.56
C VAL A 124 -3.38 -3.29 2.66
N ASN A 125 -2.82 -3.42 3.85
CA ASN A 125 -1.54 -4.10 4.10
C ASN A 125 -1.60 -5.13 5.23
N ASP A 126 -2.79 -5.33 5.82
CA ASP A 126 -2.98 -6.25 6.94
C ASP A 126 -4.23 -7.11 6.80
N ARG A 127 -4.35 -8.16 7.65
CA ARG A 127 -5.48 -9.07 7.74
C ARG A 127 -6.38 -8.74 8.93
N GLY A 128 -7.67 -8.81 8.69
CA GLY A 128 -8.75 -8.45 9.61
C GLY A 128 -9.83 -7.67 8.87
N PRO A 129 -10.86 -7.21 9.54
CA PRO A 129 -11.24 -7.47 10.93
C PRO A 129 -11.77 -8.87 11.17
N TYR A 130 -11.58 -9.39 12.39
CA TYR A 130 -12.12 -10.69 12.79
C TYR A 130 -13.36 -10.56 13.69
N VAL A 131 -13.80 -9.33 13.93
CA VAL A 131 -15.06 -9.03 14.62
C VAL A 131 -16.20 -9.13 13.62
N LYS A 132 -17.34 -9.69 14.09
CA LYS A 132 -18.55 -9.85 13.27
C LYS A 132 -19.00 -8.51 12.70
N ASP A 133 -19.57 -8.55 11.48
CA ASP A 133 -20.19 -7.42 10.77
C ASP A 133 -19.25 -6.26 10.36
N ARG A 134 -17.96 -6.32 10.69
CA ARG A 134 -16.97 -5.37 10.14
C ARG A 134 -16.33 -5.91 8.87
N ILE A 135 -16.13 -5.06 7.86
CA ILE A 135 -15.49 -5.43 6.59
C ILE A 135 -14.06 -4.90 6.48
N ILE A 136 -13.75 -3.82 7.15
CA ILE A 136 -12.44 -3.15 7.09
C ILE A 136 -12.13 -2.47 8.43
N ASP A 137 -10.86 -2.51 8.85
CA ASP A 137 -10.36 -1.70 9.96
C ASP A 137 -9.29 -0.74 9.44
N LEU A 138 -9.48 0.56 9.66
CA LEU A 138 -8.58 1.61 9.18
C LEU A 138 -7.53 1.95 10.25
N SER A 139 -6.45 2.58 9.81
CA SER A 139 -5.53 3.25 10.72
C SER A 139 -6.23 4.42 11.45
N LYS A 140 -5.66 4.85 12.58
CA LYS A 140 -6.13 6.05 13.32
C LYS A 140 -6.25 7.27 12.39
N ARG A 141 -5.24 7.48 11.52
CA ARG A 141 -5.24 8.59 10.55
C ARG A 141 -6.37 8.46 9.53
N GLY A 142 -6.65 7.26 9.05
CA GLY A 142 -7.78 7.01 8.14
C GLY A 142 -9.12 7.35 8.79
N ALA A 143 -9.34 6.91 10.04
CA ALA A 143 -10.56 7.21 10.79
C ALA A 143 -10.74 8.71 11.05
N GLN A 144 -9.65 9.44 11.34
CA GLN A 144 -9.67 10.89 11.50
C GLN A 144 -10.14 11.59 10.23
N LEU A 145 -9.53 11.26 9.08
CA LEU A 145 -9.85 11.90 7.80
C LEU A 145 -11.27 11.59 7.33
N LEU A 146 -11.74 10.36 7.54
CA LEU A 146 -13.13 9.98 7.26
C LEU A 146 -14.13 10.52 8.28
N GLY A 147 -13.66 11.09 9.41
CA GLY A 147 -14.50 11.79 10.39
C GLY A 147 -15.31 10.88 11.28
N TYR A 148 -14.84 9.65 11.62
CA TYR A 148 -15.57 8.76 12.51
C TYR A 148 -14.72 8.24 13.70
N MET A 149 -13.51 8.78 13.90
CA MET A 149 -12.62 8.30 14.97
C MET A 149 -13.29 8.34 16.36
N GLY A 150 -14.01 9.40 16.68
CA GLY A 150 -14.72 9.53 17.99
C GLY A 150 -15.89 8.58 18.15
N GLN A 151 -16.53 8.14 17.08
CA GLN A 151 -17.64 7.18 17.08
C GLN A 151 -17.15 5.72 17.13
N GLY A 152 -15.88 5.48 16.82
CA GLY A 152 -15.26 4.16 16.76
C GLY A 152 -15.62 3.34 15.53
N THR A 153 -16.84 3.43 15.02
CA THR A 153 -17.32 2.71 13.83
C THR A 153 -18.18 3.59 12.94
N THR A 154 -18.28 3.23 11.65
CA THR A 154 -19.18 3.89 10.68
C THR A 154 -19.53 2.95 9.53
N ARG A 155 -20.60 3.28 8.79
CA ARG A 155 -20.94 2.60 7.52
C ARG A 155 -20.08 3.15 6.41
N VAL A 156 -19.41 2.27 5.68
CA VAL A 156 -18.56 2.65 4.55
C VAL A 156 -18.89 1.85 3.31
N LYS A 157 -18.53 2.42 2.14
CA LYS A 157 -18.32 1.68 0.89
C LYS A 157 -16.82 1.53 0.68
N VAL A 158 -16.37 0.31 0.40
CA VAL A 158 -14.98 -0.03 0.08
C VAL A 158 -14.92 -0.51 -1.36
N GLU A 159 -14.07 0.11 -2.16
CA GLU A 159 -13.89 -0.19 -3.59
C GLU A 159 -12.41 -0.35 -3.90
N VAL A 160 -12.03 -1.47 -4.53
CA VAL A 160 -10.66 -1.63 -5.03
C VAL A 160 -10.44 -0.67 -6.19
N LEU A 161 -9.25 -0.08 -6.26
CA LEU A 161 -8.75 0.66 -7.41
C LEU A 161 -7.86 -0.28 -8.26
N PRO A 162 -8.39 -0.82 -9.38
CA PRO A 162 -7.72 -1.90 -10.09
C PRO A 162 -6.38 -1.51 -10.69
N LYS A 163 -6.29 -0.33 -11.29
CA LYS A 163 -5.08 0.18 -11.96
C LYS A 163 -3.94 0.33 -10.95
N GLU A 164 -4.21 1.01 -9.84
CA GLU A 164 -3.27 1.31 -8.78
C GLU A 164 -2.82 0.04 -8.05
N SER A 165 -3.75 -0.86 -7.78
CA SER A 165 -3.45 -2.14 -7.13
C SER A 165 -2.58 -3.05 -7.98
N LYS A 166 -2.83 -3.13 -9.29
CA LYS A 166 -2.01 -3.91 -10.23
C LYS A 166 -0.62 -3.31 -10.39
N ALA A 167 -0.51 -1.98 -10.53
CA ALA A 167 0.78 -1.31 -10.63
C ALA A 167 1.63 -1.54 -9.36
N LEU A 168 1.03 -1.46 -8.18
CA LEU A 168 1.72 -1.74 -6.91
C LEU A 168 2.16 -3.21 -6.80
N LYS A 169 1.31 -4.16 -7.22
CA LYS A 169 1.67 -5.58 -7.30
C LYS A 169 2.90 -5.81 -8.18
N GLU A 170 2.87 -5.30 -9.42
CA GLU A 170 3.97 -5.47 -10.38
C GLU A 170 5.28 -4.88 -9.85
N ALA A 171 5.24 -3.69 -9.27
CA ALA A 171 6.41 -3.05 -8.70
C ALA A 171 7.03 -3.89 -7.55
N LEU A 172 6.20 -4.44 -6.66
CA LEU A 172 6.67 -5.28 -5.55
C LEU A 172 7.25 -6.62 -6.04
N LEU A 173 6.63 -7.26 -7.04
CA LEU A 173 7.15 -8.49 -7.63
C LEU A 173 8.50 -8.27 -8.32
N ASN A 174 8.65 -7.17 -9.05
CA ASN A 174 9.91 -6.80 -9.71
C ASN A 174 11.04 -6.56 -8.69
N LEU A 175 10.75 -5.88 -7.58
CA LEU A 175 11.72 -5.68 -6.51
C LEU A 175 12.14 -6.98 -5.84
N SER A 176 11.20 -7.87 -5.58
CA SER A 176 11.47 -9.19 -5.00
C SER A 176 12.36 -10.02 -5.92
N SER A 177 12.10 -10.00 -7.23
CA SER A 177 12.90 -10.68 -8.25
C SER A 177 14.32 -10.08 -8.35
N ALA A 178 14.45 -8.76 -8.38
CA ALA A 178 15.74 -8.08 -8.41
C ALA A 178 16.58 -8.37 -7.15
N LYS A 179 15.94 -8.35 -5.98
CA LYS A 179 16.61 -8.70 -4.71
C LYS A 179 17.08 -10.17 -4.70
N GLY A 180 16.25 -11.09 -5.19
CA GLY A 180 16.62 -12.50 -5.34
C GLY A 180 17.82 -12.70 -6.26
N LYS A 181 17.83 -12.03 -7.42
CA LYS A 181 18.96 -12.06 -8.37
C LYS A 181 20.26 -11.50 -7.76
N ALA A 182 20.16 -10.38 -7.03
CA ALA A 182 21.32 -9.77 -6.37
C ALA A 182 21.90 -10.68 -5.26
N LEU A 183 21.06 -11.35 -4.49
CA LEU A 183 21.48 -12.31 -3.48
C LEU A 183 22.14 -13.54 -4.11
N ALA A 184 21.58 -14.08 -5.20
CA ALA A 184 22.17 -15.20 -5.92
C ALA A 184 23.50 -14.85 -6.59
N ALA A 185 23.66 -13.64 -7.12
CA ALA A 185 24.91 -13.16 -7.70
C ALA A 185 26.04 -12.97 -6.68
N ASN A 186 25.70 -12.70 -5.41
CA ASN A 186 26.64 -12.54 -4.31
C ASN A 186 26.86 -13.83 -3.49
N ALA A 187 26.12 -14.90 -3.80
CA ALA A 187 26.34 -16.21 -3.19
C ALA A 187 27.59 -16.83 -3.84
N THR A 188 28.67 -16.97 -3.08
CA THR A 188 29.81 -17.81 -3.48
C THR A 188 29.27 -19.22 -3.74
N PRO A 189 29.58 -19.87 -4.88
CA PRO A 189 29.16 -21.24 -5.11
C PRO A 189 29.70 -22.09 -3.96
N ALA A 190 28.84 -22.82 -3.29
CA ALA A 190 29.28 -23.80 -2.31
C ALA A 190 30.26 -24.78 -3.03
N PRO A 191 31.42 -25.09 -2.47
CA PRO A 191 32.30 -26.07 -3.08
C PRO A 191 31.53 -27.38 -3.26
N SER A 192 31.52 -27.90 -4.48
CA SER A 192 30.83 -29.14 -4.78
C SER A 192 31.50 -30.26 -3.97
N LEU A 193 30.76 -30.87 -3.07
CA LEU A 193 31.25 -32.04 -2.29
C LEU A 193 31.48 -33.27 -3.16
N TYR A 194 31.47 -33.14 -4.46
CA TYR A 194 31.58 -34.25 -5.41
C TYR A 194 32.97 -34.41 -6.04
N GLU A 195 33.93 -33.52 -5.79
CA GLU A 195 35.29 -33.63 -6.38
C GLU A 195 36.36 -34.26 -5.46
N SER A 196 36.01 -34.75 -4.27
CA SER A 196 37.01 -35.30 -3.33
C SER A 196 37.05 -36.84 -3.23
N SER A 197 36.37 -37.61 -4.11
CA SER A 197 36.32 -39.06 -4.03
C SER A 197 36.93 -39.83 -5.22
N ALA A 198 37.62 -39.13 -6.13
CA ALA A 198 38.21 -39.77 -7.32
C ALA A 198 39.72 -40.01 -7.23
N GLU A 199 40.36 -39.83 -6.10
CA GLU A 199 41.80 -40.10 -5.96
C GLU A 199 42.05 -40.94 -4.70
N ARG A 200 41.90 -42.27 -4.80
CA ARG A 200 42.69 -43.28 -4.07
C ARG A 200 42.19 -44.70 -4.33
N ILE A 201 42.51 -45.26 -5.50
CA ILE A 201 42.65 -46.68 -5.66
C ILE A 201 43.96 -46.88 -6.46
N GLU A 202 45.10 -46.95 -5.77
CA GLU A 202 46.27 -47.66 -6.29
C GLU A 202 46.29 -49.01 -5.64
N ILE A 203 46.23 -50.03 -6.48
CA ILE A 203 46.31 -51.46 -6.18
C ILE A 203 47.79 -51.84 -6.12
N SER A 204 48.23 -52.46 -5.01
CA SER A 204 49.40 -53.30 -5.00
C SER A 204 49.03 -54.76 -4.61
#